data_cfa4adc566a17972256c093f7b94baf9
#
_entry.id   cfa4adc566a17972256c093f7b94baf9
#
_cell.length_a   1.000
_cell.length_b   1.000
_cell.length_c   1.000
_cell.angle_alpha   90.00
_cell.angle_beta   90.00
_cell.angle_gamma   90.00
#
_symmetry.space_group_name_H-M   'P 1'
#
loop_
_entity.id
_entity.type
_entity.pdbx_description
1 polymer ?
#
loop_
_entity_poly.entity_id
_entity_poly.type
_entity_poly.pdbx_seq_one_letter_code
_entity_poly.pdbx_strand_id
1 'polypeptide(L)'
;MAAKTPRNLPETIQFICALGLLFSGLASQAQYTDVINSNRPGKANGAYAVGKGVIQAEAGLFFEQQDHSLLNTESGIYGLDLALRYGLLLERLELHWEGIYQGQQITYLNLETEERLSDFYSNRLGVKYLLYDRYKNPERNKPNLYSWRANNVFQWSNLIPSVALYAGANFVLGDNPFYPGEPTVSPRAMVATQSRLTPRFVLITNVAYDRIGTDFPEWSYLVSLSHAFRNPKWSVFVENQGIQSDRYSDVLLRSGVAYLISPNFQADLHLGAGFKDTPSRIFIASGVSYRLDFHQDEVIPIEDQDPIGRNNMMKSGRKLSKEESRSQRRAEKRNKKRQRKQSAPEEDGQ
;
A
#
# COMPACT_ATOMS: atom_id res chain seq x y z
N MET A 1 -59.44 11.84 -9.88
CA MET A 1 -58.13 11.25 -10.23
C MET A 1 -57.12 11.68 -9.17
N ALA A 2 -56.75 10.80 -8.25
CA ALA A 2 -55.79 11.09 -7.17
C ALA A 2 -54.42 10.64 -7.64
N ALA A 3 -53.46 11.57 -7.73
CA ALA A 3 -52.10 11.30 -8.05
C ALA A 3 -51.42 10.56 -6.87
N LYS A 4 -50.91 9.35 -7.12
CA LYS A 4 -50.08 8.58 -6.17
C LYS A 4 -48.72 9.29 -6.05
N THR A 5 -48.42 9.83 -4.87
CA THR A 5 -47.07 10.26 -4.49
C THR A 5 -46.11 9.09 -4.53
N PRO A 6 -44.93 9.22 -5.10
CA PRO A 6 -43.90 8.17 -5.08
C PRO A 6 -43.45 7.92 -3.63
N ARG A 7 -43.52 6.69 -3.17
CA ARG A 7 -42.95 6.26 -1.87
C ARG A 7 -41.43 6.40 -1.97
N ASN A 8 -40.87 7.32 -1.20
CA ASN A 8 -39.42 7.37 -0.99
C ASN A 8 -38.97 6.08 -0.31
N LEU A 9 -37.95 5.42 -0.83
CA LEU A 9 -37.28 4.29 -0.21
C LEU A 9 -36.72 4.70 1.16
N PRO A 10 -36.82 3.85 2.19
CA PRO A 10 -36.26 4.16 3.51
C PRO A 10 -34.76 4.44 3.41
N GLU A 11 -34.29 5.40 4.18
CA GLU A 11 -32.91 5.91 4.15
C GLU A 11 -31.84 4.81 4.27
N THR A 12 -32.15 3.76 5.04
CA THR A 12 -31.29 2.55 5.17
C THR A 12 -31.11 1.81 3.84
N ILE A 13 -32.16 1.71 3.02
CA ILE A 13 -32.07 1.08 1.69
C ILE A 13 -31.30 1.97 0.71
N GLN A 14 -31.48 3.29 0.79
CA GLN A 14 -30.71 4.23 -0.01
C GLN A 14 -29.21 4.17 0.33
N PHE A 15 -28.88 4.03 1.62
CA PHE A 15 -27.50 3.88 2.07
C PHE A 15 -26.87 2.55 1.62
N ILE A 16 -27.62 1.45 1.69
CA ILE A 16 -27.19 0.12 1.21
C ILE A 16 -27.01 0.13 -0.32
N CYS A 17 -27.91 0.76 -1.07
CA CYS A 17 -27.80 0.90 -2.51
C CYS A 17 -26.64 1.81 -2.91
N ALA A 18 -26.39 2.90 -2.20
CA ALA A 18 -25.25 3.78 -2.41
C ALA A 18 -23.93 3.06 -2.11
N LEU A 19 -23.89 2.27 -1.05
CA LEU A 19 -22.74 1.41 -0.70
C LEU A 19 -22.53 0.32 -1.78
N GLY A 20 -23.59 -0.30 -2.29
CA GLY A 20 -23.54 -1.28 -3.37
C GLY A 20 -23.07 -0.69 -4.70
N LEU A 21 -23.46 0.53 -5.02
CA LEU A 21 -22.99 1.26 -6.21
C LEU A 21 -21.52 1.67 -6.14
N LEU A 22 -20.99 1.93 -4.93
CA LEU A 22 -19.57 2.16 -4.71
C LEU A 22 -18.72 0.90 -4.99
N PHE A 23 -19.28 -0.29 -4.79
CA PHE A 23 -18.59 -1.56 -5.03
C PHE A 23 -18.77 -2.11 -6.45
N SER A 24 -19.78 -1.72 -7.19
CA SER A 24 -20.10 -2.28 -8.53
C SER A 24 -19.28 -1.73 -9.70
N GLY A 25 -18.43 -0.70 -9.46
CA GLY A 25 -17.62 -0.07 -10.51
C GLY A 25 -16.17 -0.57 -10.68
N LEU A 26 -15.75 -1.66 -10.02
CA LEU A 26 -14.34 -1.91 -9.75
C LEU A 26 -13.81 -3.28 -10.19
N ALA A 27 -14.14 -3.70 -11.40
CA ALA A 27 -13.30 -4.67 -12.10
C ALA A 27 -11.98 -3.97 -12.48
N SER A 28 -11.03 -3.90 -11.57
CA SER A 28 -9.72 -3.33 -11.84
C SER A 28 -8.64 -4.15 -11.14
N GLN A 29 -7.74 -4.67 -11.94
CA GLN A 29 -6.56 -5.36 -11.50
C GLN A 29 -5.75 -4.42 -10.60
N ALA A 30 -5.64 -4.75 -9.30
CA ALA A 30 -4.61 -4.20 -8.45
C ALA A 30 -3.29 -4.85 -8.86
N GLN A 31 -2.18 -4.11 -8.76
CA GLN A 31 -0.89 -4.69 -9.09
C GLN A 31 -0.49 -5.70 -8.00
N TYR A 32 -0.68 -6.97 -8.29
CA TYR A 32 0.01 -8.04 -7.59
C TYR A 32 1.53 -7.82 -7.73
N THR A 33 2.29 -8.06 -6.65
CA THR A 33 3.75 -7.91 -6.65
C THR A 33 4.40 -9.28 -6.55
N ASP A 34 5.35 -9.59 -7.45
CA ASP A 34 6.12 -10.84 -7.44
C ASP A 34 6.96 -11.03 -6.17
N VAL A 35 7.20 -9.94 -5.43
CA VAL A 35 7.99 -9.91 -4.21
C VAL A 35 7.11 -9.48 -3.05
N ILE A 36 7.36 -10.06 -1.87
CA ILE A 36 6.66 -9.74 -0.63
C ILE A 36 6.64 -8.24 -0.37
N ASN A 37 5.45 -7.69 -0.04
CA ASN A 37 5.25 -6.31 0.37
C ASN A 37 4.93 -6.28 1.87
N SER A 38 5.97 -6.38 2.70
CA SER A 38 5.85 -6.37 4.14
C SER A 38 5.65 -4.96 4.69
N ASN A 39 4.87 -4.83 5.78
CA ASN A 39 4.83 -3.62 6.58
C ASN A 39 6.07 -3.49 7.48
N ARG A 40 6.75 -4.60 7.76
CA ARG A 40 8.02 -4.63 8.48
C ARG A 40 9.18 -4.18 7.57
N PRO A 41 10.25 -3.60 8.16
CA PRO A 41 10.64 -3.50 9.58
C PRO A 41 9.98 -2.36 10.36
N GLY A 42 9.30 -1.42 9.71
CA GLY A 42 8.58 -0.34 10.38
C GLY A 42 7.22 -0.76 10.94
N LYS A 43 6.40 0.25 11.27
CA LYS A 43 4.99 0.12 11.65
C LYS A 43 4.07 0.74 10.59
N ALA A 44 4.63 1.22 9.48
CA ALA A 44 3.90 1.86 8.42
C ALA A 44 3.07 0.84 7.62
N ASN A 45 1.78 1.08 7.52
CA ASN A 45 0.89 0.30 6.68
C ASN A 45 0.91 0.83 5.24
N GLY A 46 1.37 0.02 4.29
CA GLY A 46 1.32 0.35 2.87
C GLY A 46 -0.12 0.47 2.36
N ALA A 47 -0.34 1.29 1.33
CA ALA A 47 -1.66 1.45 0.73
C ALA A 47 -2.13 0.20 -0.05
N TYR A 48 -1.19 -0.58 -0.59
CA TYR A 48 -1.52 -1.77 -1.38
C TYR A 48 -1.93 -2.95 -0.51
N ALA A 49 -2.93 -3.70 -0.96
CA ALA A 49 -3.30 -4.99 -0.39
C ALA A 49 -2.30 -6.07 -0.84
N VAL A 50 -2.26 -7.19 -0.13
CA VAL A 50 -1.36 -8.31 -0.44
C VAL A 50 -1.74 -9.08 -1.72
N GLY A 51 -2.93 -8.83 -2.28
CA GLY A 51 -3.47 -9.53 -3.45
C GLY A 51 -4.38 -10.70 -3.06
N LYS A 52 -5.31 -11.03 -3.97
CA LYS A 52 -6.30 -12.07 -3.75
C LYS A 52 -5.65 -13.45 -3.55
N GLY A 53 -6.06 -14.16 -2.51
CA GLY A 53 -5.55 -15.51 -2.21
C GLY A 53 -4.15 -15.52 -1.59
N VAL A 54 -3.56 -14.37 -1.29
CA VAL A 54 -2.25 -14.29 -0.62
C VAL A 54 -2.45 -14.21 0.89
N ILE A 55 -1.69 -15.03 1.63
CA ILE A 55 -1.59 -14.98 3.08
C ILE A 55 -0.17 -14.53 3.43
N GLN A 56 -0.05 -13.48 4.21
CA GLN A 56 1.24 -12.98 4.68
C GLN A 56 1.25 -12.95 6.20
N ALA A 57 2.22 -13.62 6.80
CA ALA A 57 2.46 -13.64 8.22
C ALA A 57 3.74 -12.87 8.55
N GLU A 58 3.68 -12.06 9.57
CA GLU A 58 4.81 -11.26 10.06
C GLU A 58 4.96 -11.50 11.56
N ALA A 59 6.18 -11.73 12.02
CA ALA A 59 6.49 -11.96 13.43
C ALA A 59 7.78 -11.22 13.80
N GLY A 60 7.81 -10.62 14.98
CA GLY A 60 8.97 -9.90 15.46
C GLY A 60 9.10 -9.95 16.96
N LEU A 61 10.33 -9.99 17.44
CA LEU A 61 10.69 -9.83 18.84
C LEU A 61 11.16 -8.40 19.04
N PHE A 62 10.79 -7.81 20.17
CA PHE A 62 11.29 -6.49 20.54
C PHE A 62 11.71 -6.45 22.02
N PHE A 63 12.64 -5.58 22.28
CA PHE A 63 13.08 -5.18 23.61
C PHE A 63 13.08 -3.66 23.68
N GLU A 64 12.52 -3.12 24.76
CA GLU A 64 12.41 -1.69 24.99
C GLU A 64 12.78 -1.37 26.45
N GLN A 65 13.53 -0.31 26.65
CA GLN A 65 13.79 0.28 27.94
C GLN A 65 13.08 1.65 28.02
N GLN A 66 12.41 1.88 29.14
CA GLN A 66 11.75 3.13 29.46
C GLN A 66 12.21 3.63 30.82
N ASP A 67 12.56 4.93 30.89
CA ASP A 67 12.93 5.60 32.14
C ASP A 67 11.96 6.77 32.35
N HIS A 68 11.25 6.76 33.46
CA HIS A 68 10.25 7.75 33.80
C HIS A 68 10.72 8.60 34.99
N SER A 69 11.33 9.75 34.71
CA SER A 69 11.96 10.62 35.73
C SER A 69 10.98 11.15 36.78
N LEU A 70 9.73 11.46 36.40
CA LEU A 70 8.73 11.99 37.36
C LEU A 70 8.19 10.92 38.32
N LEU A 71 8.05 9.69 37.88
CA LEU A 71 7.60 8.57 38.70
C LEU A 71 8.76 7.84 39.39
N ASN A 72 10.00 8.18 39.04
CA ASN A 72 11.21 7.46 39.43
C ASN A 72 11.07 5.94 39.19
N THR A 73 10.65 5.57 37.96
CA THR A 73 10.50 4.18 37.56
C THR A 73 11.36 3.88 36.34
N GLU A 74 11.99 2.72 36.36
CA GLU A 74 12.65 2.12 35.21
C GLU A 74 11.84 0.90 34.76
N SER A 75 11.63 0.74 33.45
CA SER A 75 10.87 -0.39 32.92
C SER A 75 11.62 -1.06 31.80
N GLY A 76 11.82 -2.36 31.93
CA GLY A 76 12.27 -3.24 30.86
C GLY A 76 11.06 -3.95 30.24
N ILE A 77 10.84 -3.76 28.93
CA ILE A 77 9.73 -4.34 28.19
C ILE A 77 10.31 -5.27 27.13
N TYR A 78 9.74 -6.45 27.01
CA TYR A 78 10.05 -7.41 25.95
C TYR A 78 8.77 -8.00 25.40
N GLY A 79 8.74 -8.32 24.12
CA GLY A 79 7.50 -8.84 23.56
C GLY A 79 7.63 -9.43 22.17
N LEU A 80 6.49 -9.92 21.74
CA LEU A 80 6.25 -10.51 20.44
C LEU A 80 5.22 -9.68 19.70
N ASP A 81 5.56 -9.28 18.50
CA ASP A 81 4.71 -8.54 17.56
C ASP A 81 4.32 -9.46 16.41
N LEU A 82 3.04 -9.71 16.24
CA LEU A 82 2.48 -10.61 15.23
C LEU A 82 1.54 -9.84 14.32
N ALA A 83 1.60 -10.12 13.03
CA ALA A 83 0.59 -9.65 12.09
C ALA A 83 0.25 -10.73 11.06
N LEU A 84 -1.02 -10.79 10.68
CA LEU A 84 -1.53 -11.67 9.65
C LEU A 84 -2.35 -10.84 8.65
N ARG A 85 -1.99 -10.94 7.39
CA ARG A 85 -2.66 -10.24 6.29
C ARG A 85 -3.18 -11.25 5.29
N TYR A 86 -4.43 -11.14 4.90
CA TYR A 86 -5.06 -12.03 3.95
C TYR A 86 -5.81 -11.25 2.86
N GLY A 87 -5.44 -11.50 1.61
CA GLY A 87 -6.13 -10.92 0.46
C GLY A 87 -7.46 -11.61 0.19
N LEU A 88 -8.55 -10.89 0.49
CA LEU A 88 -9.90 -11.44 0.49
C LEU A 88 -10.61 -11.08 -0.82
N LEU A 89 -11.24 -12.04 -1.48
CA LEU A 89 -12.17 -11.89 -2.62
C LEU A 89 -11.75 -10.93 -3.76
N LEU A 90 -11.23 -9.76 -3.43
CA LEU A 90 -10.86 -8.69 -4.35
C LEU A 90 -9.37 -8.38 -4.21
N GLU A 91 -8.70 -8.04 -5.31
CA GLU A 91 -7.29 -7.61 -5.32
C GLU A 91 -6.99 -6.39 -4.44
N ARG A 92 -8.02 -5.63 -4.09
CA ARG A 92 -7.93 -4.39 -3.32
C ARG A 92 -8.33 -4.51 -1.87
N LEU A 93 -8.83 -5.69 -1.46
CA LEU A 93 -9.39 -5.93 -0.15
C LEU A 93 -8.49 -6.86 0.64
N GLU A 94 -8.08 -6.41 1.82
CA GLU A 94 -7.20 -7.14 2.73
C GLU A 94 -7.83 -7.21 4.11
N LEU A 95 -7.92 -8.41 4.67
CA LEU A 95 -8.16 -8.63 6.09
C LEU A 95 -6.82 -8.53 6.82
N HIS A 96 -6.77 -7.77 7.89
CA HIS A 96 -5.56 -7.49 8.64
C HIS A 96 -5.78 -7.69 10.13
N TRP A 97 -5.00 -8.58 10.73
CA TRP A 97 -4.94 -8.80 12.16
C TRP A 97 -3.54 -8.45 12.67
N GLU A 98 -3.47 -7.75 13.79
CA GLU A 98 -2.25 -7.41 14.52
C GLU A 98 -2.42 -7.78 15.98
N GLY A 99 -1.41 -8.40 16.57
CA GLY A 99 -1.37 -8.75 17.99
C GLY A 99 0.00 -8.47 18.57
N ILE A 100 0.03 -7.81 19.73
CA ILE A 100 1.26 -7.57 20.49
C ILE A 100 1.09 -8.20 21.86
N TYR A 101 1.94 -9.17 22.19
CA TYR A 101 2.08 -9.73 23.53
C TYR A 101 3.36 -9.19 24.13
N GLN A 102 3.29 -8.65 25.36
CA GLN A 102 4.49 -8.14 26.04
C GLN A 102 4.54 -8.53 27.50
N GLY A 103 5.77 -8.62 28.00
CA GLY A 103 6.10 -8.64 29.41
C GLY A 103 6.79 -7.34 29.77
N GLN A 104 6.45 -6.78 30.90
CA GLN A 104 7.05 -5.55 31.44
C GLN A 104 7.48 -5.79 32.89
N GLN A 105 8.72 -5.43 33.20
CA GLN A 105 9.24 -5.37 34.55
C GLN A 105 9.42 -3.90 34.91
N ILE A 106 8.72 -3.43 35.91
CA ILE A 106 8.76 -2.05 36.42
C ILE A 106 9.52 -2.08 37.75
N THR A 107 10.57 -1.28 37.86
CA THR A 107 11.34 -1.06 39.09
C THR A 107 11.01 0.33 39.62
N TYR A 108 10.48 0.40 40.84
CA TYR A 108 10.19 1.63 41.55
C TYR A 108 11.41 2.01 42.38
N LEU A 109 12.20 2.97 41.90
CA LEU A 109 13.48 3.35 42.53
C LEU A 109 13.31 3.90 43.96
N ASN A 110 12.19 4.54 44.27
CA ASN A 110 11.89 5.09 45.58
C ASN A 110 11.45 4.04 46.61
N LEU A 111 10.91 2.90 46.18
CA LEU A 111 10.29 1.87 47.00
C LEU A 111 11.14 0.59 47.06
N GLU A 112 12.18 0.51 46.22
CA GLU A 112 12.98 -0.70 45.99
C GLU A 112 12.12 -1.95 45.73
N THR A 113 11.01 -1.74 45.03
CA THR A 113 10.05 -2.81 44.69
C THR A 113 10.01 -3.02 43.17
N GLU A 114 9.76 -4.25 42.78
CA GLU A 114 9.58 -4.64 41.38
C GLU A 114 8.15 -5.15 41.16
N GLU A 115 7.58 -4.76 40.04
CA GLU A 115 6.30 -5.26 39.55
C GLU A 115 6.50 -5.90 38.17
N ARG A 116 5.84 -7.05 37.94
CA ARG A 116 5.91 -7.75 36.65
C ARG A 116 4.51 -7.90 36.09
N LEU A 117 4.34 -7.41 34.88
CA LEU A 117 3.11 -7.47 34.12
C LEU A 117 3.35 -8.28 32.84
N SER A 118 2.40 -9.11 32.44
CA SER A 118 2.48 -9.79 31.15
C SER A 118 1.07 -10.08 30.64
N ASP A 119 0.77 -9.61 29.42
CA ASP A 119 -0.51 -9.82 28.74
C ASP A 119 -0.43 -9.37 27.30
N PHE A 120 -1.52 -9.50 26.56
CA PHE A 120 -1.69 -8.85 25.28
C PHE A 120 -1.82 -7.33 25.45
N TYR A 121 -0.83 -6.60 24.94
CA TYR A 121 -0.83 -5.14 24.91
C TYR A 121 -1.88 -4.57 23.95
N SER A 122 -2.00 -5.17 22.76
CA SER A 122 -3.01 -4.80 21.79
C SER A 122 -3.36 -5.96 20.87
N ASN A 123 -4.65 -6.06 20.49
CA ASN A 123 -5.11 -6.94 19.43
C ASN A 123 -6.03 -6.12 18.54
N ARG A 124 -5.77 -6.13 17.25
CA ARG A 124 -6.49 -5.37 16.25
C ARG A 124 -6.92 -6.27 15.11
N LEU A 125 -8.17 -6.15 14.71
CA LEU A 125 -8.69 -6.82 13.53
C LEU A 125 -9.44 -5.81 12.69
N GLY A 126 -9.17 -5.79 11.40
CA GLY A 126 -9.83 -4.86 10.50
C GLY A 126 -9.66 -5.22 9.04
N VAL A 127 -10.25 -4.41 8.21
CA VAL A 127 -10.26 -4.54 6.76
C VAL A 127 -9.65 -3.30 6.15
N LYS A 128 -8.71 -3.50 5.22
CA LYS A 128 -8.10 -2.43 4.44
C LYS A 128 -8.59 -2.53 2.99
N TYR A 129 -8.99 -1.41 2.43
CA TYR A 129 -9.45 -1.30 1.05
C TYR A 129 -8.70 -0.21 0.29
N LEU A 130 -8.09 -0.57 -0.84
CA LEU A 130 -7.39 0.36 -1.74
C LEU A 130 -8.41 1.15 -2.55
N LEU A 131 -8.66 2.42 -2.16
CA LEU A 131 -9.59 3.33 -2.85
C LEU A 131 -9.06 3.82 -4.19
N TYR A 132 -7.86 4.37 -4.14
CA TYR A 132 -7.21 4.99 -5.29
C TYR A 132 -5.84 4.39 -5.54
N ASP A 133 -5.65 3.86 -6.75
CA ASP A 133 -4.37 3.37 -7.22
C ASP A 133 -3.81 4.30 -8.29
N ARG A 134 -2.72 4.99 -7.97
CA ARG A 134 -2.03 5.90 -8.87
C ARG A 134 -1.45 5.17 -10.09
N TYR A 135 -1.12 3.89 -9.94
CA TYR A 135 -0.45 3.09 -10.95
C TYR A 135 -1.38 2.15 -11.73
N LYS A 136 -2.69 2.23 -11.48
CA LYS A 136 -3.71 1.41 -12.16
C LYS A 136 -3.67 1.50 -13.68
N ASN A 137 -3.34 2.68 -14.23
CA ASN A 137 -3.34 2.88 -15.67
C ASN A 137 -1.92 2.71 -16.25
N PRO A 138 -1.62 1.56 -16.91
CA PRO A 138 -0.31 1.30 -17.47
C PRO A 138 0.09 2.31 -18.56
N GLU A 139 -0.87 2.83 -19.33
CA GLU A 139 -0.61 3.84 -20.37
C GLU A 139 -0.01 5.12 -19.79
N ARG A 140 -0.53 5.56 -18.62
CA ARG A 140 -0.07 6.77 -17.92
C ARG A 140 1.30 6.60 -17.29
N ASN A 141 1.66 5.37 -16.97
CA ASN A 141 2.88 5.01 -16.22
C ASN A 141 3.93 4.35 -17.11
N LYS A 142 3.78 4.41 -18.43
CA LYS A 142 4.78 3.89 -19.38
C LYS A 142 6.12 4.60 -19.16
N PRO A 143 7.23 3.85 -19.09
CA PRO A 143 8.55 4.44 -18.99
C PRO A 143 8.85 5.26 -20.25
N ASN A 144 9.52 6.38 -20.06
CA ASN A 144 9.99 7.18 -21.18
C ASN A 144 11.19 6.47 -21.83
N LEU A 145 11.01 5.96 -23.05
CA LEU A 145 12.03 5.22 -23.77
C LEU A 145 13.20 6.11 -24.24
N TYR A 146 13.02 7.42 -24.29
CA TYR A 146 13.99 8.38 -24.78
C TYR A 146 14.82 9.05 -23.67
N SER A 147 14.41 8.92 -22.41
CA SER A 147 15.07 9.60 -21.30
C SER A 147 15.17 8.72 -20.05
N TRP A 148 16.37 8.23 -19.78
CA TRP A 148 16.67 7.56 -18.51
C TRP A 148 16.36 8.47 -17.30
N ARG A 149 16.71 9.76 -17.42
CA ARG A 149 16.49 10.74 -16.34
C ARG A 149 15.01 10.91 -16.00
N ALA A 150 14.12 10.93 -16.98
CA ALA A 150 12.68 11.03 -16.77
C ALA A 150 12.12 9.85 -15.96
N ASN A 151 12.75 8.67 -16.02
CA ASN A 151 12.30 7.47 -15.32
C ASN A 151 12.91 7.32 -13.92
N ASN A 152 14.06 7.93 -13.64
CA ASN A 152 14.85 7.66 -12.44
C ASN A 152 15.02 8.84 -11.48
N VAL A 153 14.68 10.06 -11.93
CA VAL A 153 14.76 11.27 -11.10
C VAL A 153 13.38 11.60 -10.54
N PHE A 154 13.36 12.16 -9.35
CA PHE A 154 12.14 12.65 -8.71
C PHE A 154 11.37 13.61 -9.62
N GLN A 155 10.06 13.41 -9.69
CA GLN A 155 9.10 14.29 -10.34
C GLN A 155 7.98 14.64 -9.38
N TRP A 156 7.47 15.87 -9.42
CA TRP A 156 6.37 16.31 -8.56
C TRP A 156 5.10 15.45 -8.71
N SER A 157 4.87 14.88 -9.90
CA SER A 157 3.78 13.95 -10.14
C SER A 157 3.88 12.65 -9.33
N ASN A 158 5.08 12.28 -8.87
CA ASN A 158 5.33 11.08 -8.08
C ASN A 158 4.91 11.23 -6.61
N LEU A 159 4.64 12.47 -6.17
CA LEU A 159 4.06 12.73 -4.85
C LEU A 159 2.59 12.33 -4.76
N ILE A 160 1.88 12.23 -5.90
CA ILE A 160 0.48 11.81 -5.88
C ILE A 160 0.42 10.37 -5.35
N PRO A 161 -0.19 10.13 -4.17
CA PRO A 161 -0.18 8.83 -3.54
C PRO A 161 -1.28 7.90 -4.09
N SER A 162 -1.06 6.60 -3.94
CA SER A 162 -2.15 5.64 -3.83
C SER A 162 -2.73 5.73 -2.42
N VAL A 163 -4.04 5.55 -2.28
CA VAL A 163 -4.78 5.79 -1.02
C VAL A 163 -5.59 4.56 -0.67
N ALA A 164 -5.47 4.11 0.57
CA ALA A 164 -6.29 3.06 1.15
C ALA A 164 -6.97 3.53 2.44
N LEU A 165 -8.14 2.98 2.72
CA LEU A 165 -8.83 3.12 3.98
C LEU A 165 -8.76 1.80 4.74
N TYR A 166 -8.56 1.90 6.04
CA TYR A 166 -8.65 0.81 7.00
C TYR A 166 -9.75 1.11 8.01
N ALA A 167 -10.60 0.14 8.26
CA ALA A 167 -11.59 0.17 9.30
C ALA A 167 -11.51 -1.14 10.09
N GLY A 168 -11.47 -1.03 11.40
CA GLY A 168 -11.32 -2.18 12.29
C GLY A 168 -11.67 -1.83 13.72
N ALA A 169 -11.29 -2.72 14.63
CA ALA A 169 -11.45 -2.52 16.05
C ALA A 169 -10.27 -3.12 16.82
N ASN A 170 -10.00 -2.54 17.97
CA ASN A 170 -9.16 -3.15 19.00
C ASN A 170 -10.03 -4.07 19.85
N PHE A 171 -9.44 -5.16 20.29
CA PHE A 171 -10.05 -6.15 21.16
C PHE A 171 -9.16 -6.38 22.36
N VAL A 172 -9.71 -6.20 23.55
CA VAL A 172 -9.02 -6.54 24.78
C VAL A 172 -9.17 -8.04 25.00
N LEU A 173 -8.04 -8.76 25.01
CA LEU A 173 -7.95 -10.16 25.40
C LEU A 173 -7.24 -10.21 26.75
N GLY A 174 -7.91 -10.73 27.78
CA GLY A 174 -7.40 -10.70 29.15
C GLY A 174 -7.73 -9.40 29.88
N ASP A 175 -6.95 -9.08 30.91
CA ASP A 175 -7.18 -7.95 31.80
C ASP A 175 -6.50 -6.64 31.31
N ASN A 176 -5.63 -6.74 30.32
CA ASN A 176 -4.80 -5.66 29.76
C ASN A 176 -4.27 -4.67 30.81
N PRO A 177 -3.34 -5.10 31.67
CA PRO A 177 -2.83 -4.25 32.77
C PRO A 177 -2.10 -3.00 32.26
N PHE A 178 -1.67 -2.99 30.99
CA PHE A 178 -0.97 -1.87 30.37
C PHE A 178 -1.91 -0.70 30.01
N TYR A 179 -3.20 -1.00 29.85
CA TYR A 179 -4.21 0.00 29.50
C TYR A 179 -5.49 -0.17 30.33
N PRO A 180 -5.44 0.11 31.67
CA PRO A 180 -6.59 -0.03 32.54
C PRO A 180 -7.77 0.82 32.07
N GLY A 181 -8.98 0.23 32.08
CA GLY A 181 -10.21 0.91 31.68
C GLY A 181 -10.48 0.93 30.16
N GLU A 182 -9.69 0.20 29.37
CA GLU A 182 -9.98 0.04 27.95
C GLU A 182 -11.26 -0.82 27.78
N PRO A 183 -12.24 -0.39 26.95
CA PRO A 183 -13.42 -1.21 26.68
C PRO A 183 -13.02 -2.46 25.88
N THR A 184 -13.78 -3.55 26.05
CA THR A 184 -13.52 -4.84 25.39
C THR A 184 -13.37 -4.73 23.87
N VAL A 185 -14.10 -3.80 23.26
CA VAL A 185 -14.04 -3.50 21.83
C VAL A 185 -14.02 -2.00 21.61
N SER A 186 -13.05 -1.49 20.88
CA SER A 186 -12.99 -0.07 20.49
C SER A 186 -12.73 0.10 19.00
N PRO A 187 -13.54 0.90 18.28
CA PRO A 187 -13.36 1.11 16.84
C PRO A 187 -12.06 1.85 16.51
N ARG A 188 -11.52 1.54 15.32
CA ARG A 188 -10.34 2.18 14.73
C ARG A 188 -10.57 2.47 13.26
N ALA A 189 -10.14 3.65 12.80
CA ALA A 189 -10.11 4.04 11.40
C ALA A 189 -8.71 4.57 11.05
N MET A 190 -8.24 4.29 9.83
CA MET A 190 -6.94 4.76 9.35
C MET A 190 -6.99 5.05 7.84
N VAL A 191 -6.30 6.11 7.46
CA VAL A 191 -5.97 6.40 6.06
C VAL A 191 -4.51 6.04 5.84
N ALA A 192 -4.24 5.19 4.87
CA ALA A 192 -2.88 4.83 4.45
C ALA A 192 -2.61 5.37 3.05
N THR A 193 -1.50 6.06 2.87
CA THR A 193 -1.08 6.58 1.57
C THR A 193 0.31 6.09 1.22
N GLN A 194 0.57 5.88 -0.07
CA GLN A 194 1.85 5.40 -0.54
C GLN A 194 2.23 6.06 -1.87
N SER A 195 3.38 6.73 -1.89
CA SER A 195 3.95 7.41 -3.05
C SER A 195 5.29 6.79 -3.44
N ARG A 196 5.47 6.48 -4.71
CA ARG A 196 6.78 6.06 -5.24
C ARG A 196 7.51 7.30 -5.75
N LEU A 197 8.35 7.91 -4.92
CA LEU A 197 9.08 9.13 -5.26
C LEU A 197 10.05 8.90 -6.43
N THR A 198 10.71 7.75 -6.42
CA THR A 198 11.56 7.22 -7.49
C THR A 198 11.43 5.71 -7.54
N PRO A 199 12.00 4.98 -8.49
CA PRO A 199 11.99 3.51 -8.50
C PRO A 199 12.55 2.85 -7.23
N ARG A 200 13.32 3.59 -6.42
CA ARG A 200 13.97 3.07 -5.20
C ARG A 200 13.50 3.74 -3.91
N PHE A 201 12.81 4.88 -3.99
CA PHE A 201 12.31 5.59 -2.81
C PHE A 201 10.80 5.50 -2.75
N VAL A 202 10.29 5.01 -1.62
CA VAL A 202 8.86 4.92 -1.33
C VAL A 202 8.57 5.70 -0.05
N LEU A 203 7.60 6.59 -0.13
CA LEU A 203 7.07 7.33 1.00
C LEU A 203 5.70 6.75 1.37
N ILE A 204 5.55 6.37 2.63
CA ILE A 204 4.28 5.90 3.19
C ILE A 204 3.86 6.86 4.29
N THR A 205 2.59 7.24 4.30
CA THR A 205 2.01 8.06 5.37
C THR A 205 0.72 7.42 5.85
N ASN A 206 0.59 7.28 7.16
CA ASN A 206 -0.64 6.81 7.80
C ASN A 206 -1.15 7.89 8.75
N VAL A 207 -2.46 8.05 8.82
CA VAL A 207 -3.16 8.83 9.83
C VAL A 207 -4.25 7.95 10.39
N ALA A 208 -4.22 7.71 11.69
CA ALA A 208 -5.17 6.84 12.35
C ALA A 208 -5.88 7.57 13.50
N TYR A 209 -7.15 7.23 13.65
CA TYR A 209 -7.97 7.57 14.80
C TYR A 209 -8.38 6.29 15.47
N ASP A 210 -7.93 6.10 16.66
CA ASP A 210 -8.03 4.87 17.43
C ASP A 210 -8.91 5.08 18.66
N ARG A 211 -9.48 3.99 19.23
CA ARG A 211 -10.35 4.02 20.41
C ARG A 211 -11.51 5.01 20.26
N ILE A 212 -12.15 5.01 19.09
CA ILE A 212 -13.23 5.94 18.73
C ILE A 212 -14.42 5.73 19.70
N GLY A 213 -14.91 6.83 20.30
CA GLY A 213 -16.05 6.81 21.22
C GLY A 213 -15.73 6.27 22.61
N THR A 214 -14.46 6.13 22.98
CA THR A 214 -14.03 5.79 24.34
C THR A 214 -13.63 7.06 25.10
N ASP A 215 -13.34 6.94 26.38
CA ASP A 215 -12.90 8.07 27.22
C ASP A 215 -11.54 8.64 26.80
N PHE A 216 -10.71 7.81 26.14
CA PHE A 216 -9.35 8.19 25.74
C PHE A 216 -9.11 7.90 24.25
N PRO A 217 -9.74 8.66 23.35
CA PRO A 217 -9.47 8.52 21.93
C PRO A 217 -8.02 8.92 21.60
N GLU A 218 -7.45 8.28 20.57
CA GLU A 218 -6.06 8.49 20.21
C GLU A 218 -5.94 8.85 18.72
N TRP A 219 -5.25 9.94 18.44
CA TRP A 219 -4.78 10.30 17.12
C TRP A 219 -3.33 9.87 16.95
N SER A 220 -3.02 9.29 15.81
CA SER A 220 -1.63 8.99 15.47
C SER A 220 -1.35 9.27 14.00
N TYR A 221 -0.15 9.75 13.74
CA TYR A 221 0.40 9.80 12.39
C TYR A 221 1.69 9.00 12.32
N LEU A 222 2.00 8.56 11.10
CA LEU A 222 3.22 7.85 10.82
C LEU A 222 3.69 8.21 9.42
N VAL A 223 4.96 8.60 9.31
CA VAL A 223 5.61 8.93 8.04
C VAL A 223 6.86 8.06 7.91
N SER A 224 6.91 7.22 6.91
CA SER A 224 8.01 6.30 6.64
C SER A 224 8.59 6.52 5.25
N LEU A 225 9.90 6.69 5.18
CA LEU A 225 10.65 6.77 3.93
C LEU A 225 11.55 5.54 3.81
N SER A 226 11.32 4.72 2.81
CA SER A 226 12.13 3.54 2.53
C SER A 226 12.96 3.71 1.26
N HIS A 227 14.15 3.12 1.26
CA HIS A 227 15.08 3.12 0.14
C HIS A 227 15.60 1.71 -0.15
N ALA A 228 15.41 1.24 -1.38
CA ALA A 228 15.99 0.01 -1.89
C ALA A 228 17.37 0.29 -2.49
N PHE A 229 18.40 -0.44 -2.06
CA PHE A 229 19.75 -0.32 -2.59
C PHE A 229 19.86 -0.79 -4.05
N ARG A 230 21.05 -0.66 -4.64
CA ARG A 230 21.34 -1.20 -5.97
C ARG A 230 21.12 -2.72 -6.04
N ASN A 231 21.47 -3.43 -4.96
CA ASN A 231 21.03 -4.80 -4.76
C ASN A 231 19.63 -4.76 -4.13
N PRO A 232 18.57 -5.13 -4.84
CA PRO A 232 17.19 -4.98 -4.38
C PRO A 232 16.83 -5.88 -3.19
N LYS A 233 17.74 -6.80 -2.81
CA LYS A 233 17.58 -7.61 -1.59
C LYS A 233 17.73 -6.80 -0.30
N TRP A 234 18.40 -5.65 -0.35
CA TRP A 234 18.63 -4.80 0.80
C TRP A 234 17.80 -3.53 0.70
N SER A 235 17.11 -3.21 1.76
CA SER A 235 16.42 -1.95 1.93
C SER A 235 16.63 -1.37 3.31
N VAL A 236 16.59 -0.04 3.40
CA VAL A 236 16.63 0.70 4.66
C VAL A 236 15.41 1.58 4.76
N PHE A 237 15.03 1.95 5.98
CA PHE A 237 13.95 2.90 6.20
C PHE A 237 14.26 3.82 7.36
N VAL A 238 13.60 4.95 7.36
CA VAL A 238 13.47 5.90 8.48
C VAL A 238 12.00 6.22 8.64
N GLU A 239 11.52 6.19 9.87
CA GLU A 239 10.11 6.36 10.20
C GLU A 239 9.95 7.28 11.40
N ASN A 240 9.05 8.23 11.30
CA ASN A 240 8.59 9.07 12.39
C ASN A 240 7.13 8.77 12.69
N GLN A 241 6.82 8.58 13.96
CA GLN A 241 5.46 8.37 14.46
C GLN A 241 5.16 9.37 15.57
N GLY A 242 4.05 10.07 15.47
CA GLY A 242 3.48 10.84 16.56
C GLY A 242 2.20 10.19 17.06
N ILE A 243 2.02 10.21 18.35
CA ILE A 243 0.85 9.68 19.07
C ILE A 243 0.32 10.81 19.95
N GLN A 244 -0.96 11.03 19.94
CA GLN A 244 -1.61 12.05 20.79
C GLN A 244 -2.94 11.54 21.33
N SER A 245 -3.02 11.47 22.65
CA SER A 245 -4.21 11.18 23.44
C SER A 245 -4.17 11.99 24.72
N ASP A 246 -5.29 12.17 25.38
CA ASP A 246 -5.32 12.79 26.72
C ASP A 246 -4.56 11.97 27.77
N ARG A 247 -4.38 10.68 27.51
CA ARG A 247 -3.65 9.76 28.39
C ARG A 247 -2.15 9.73 28.09
N TYR A 248 -1.76 9.76 26.81
CA TYR A 248 -0.38 9.59 26.39
C TYR A 248 -0.09 10.33 25.09
N SER A 249 1.02 11.05 25.06
CA SER A 249 1.52 11.71 23.85
C SER A 249 3.00 11.47 23.70
N ASP A 250 3.44 11.08 22.50
CA ASP A 250 4.86 10.81 22.21
C ASP A 250 5.20 11.02 20.74
N VAL A 251 6.49 11.23 20.47
CA VAL A 251 7.06 11.22 19.12
C VAL A 251 8.20 10.24 19.08
N LEU A 252 8.10 9.25 18.20
CA LEU A 252 9.07 8.16 18.06
C LEU A 252 9.78 8.27 16.71
N LEU A 253 11.07 8.04 16.71
CA LEU A 253 11.87 7.85 15.51
C LEU A 253 12.36 6.41 15.44
N ARG A 254 12.20 5.78 14.26
CA ARG A 254 12.69 4.42 13.98
C ARG A 254 13.56 4.42 12.74
N SER A 255 14.54 3.56 12.73
CA SER A 255 15.35 3.29 11.55
C SER A 255 15.78 1.83 11.55
N GLY A 256 15.93 1.27 10.38
CA GLY A 256 16.31 -0.13 10.28
C GLY A 256 16.59 -0.60 8.87
N VAL A 257 16.83 -1.87 8.77
CA VAL A 257 17.22 -2.57 7.55
C VAL A 257 16.36 -3.81 7.37
N ALA A 258 16.01 -4.11 6.13
CA ALA A 258 15.40 -5.37 5.75
C ALA A 258 16.24 -6.06 4.68
N TYR A 259 16.26 -7.38 4.75
CA TYR A 259 16.94 -8.26 3.81
C TYR A 259 15.97 -9.28 3.23
N LEU A 260 15.82 -9.27 1.93
CA LEU A 260 14.99 -10.19 1.18
C LEU A 260 15.78 -11.49 0.93
N ILE A 261 15.47 -12.52 1.69
CA ILE A 261 16.11 -13.85 1.57
C ILE A 261 15.61 -14.55 0.30
N SER A 262 14.29 -14.52 0.08
CA SER A 262 13.62 -15.03 -1.11
C SER A 262 12.48 -14.09 -1.52
N PRO A 263 11.87 -14.22 -2.69
CA PRO A 263 10.72 -13.39 -3.07
C PRO A 263 9.58 -13.38 -2.06
N ASN A 264 9.44 -14.44 -1.26
CA ASN A 264 8.37 -14.63 -0.29
C ASN A 264 8.84 -14.57 1.16
N PHE A 265 10.12 -14.33 1.42
CA PHE A 265 10.67 -14.34 2.77
C PHE A 265 11.66 -13.19 3.00
N GLN A 266 11.37 -12.37 4.01
CA GLN A 266 12.17 -11.23 4.43
C GLN A 266 12.55 -11.36 5.91
N ALA A 267 13.75 -10.96 6.26
CA ALA A 267 14.18 -10.74 7.63
C ALA A 267 14.49 -9.25 7.83
N ASP A 268 14.33 -8.76 9.06
CA ASP A 268 14.51 -7.35 9.37
C ASP A 268 15.06 -7.11 10.78
N LEU A 269 15.65 -5.92 10.93
CA LEU A 269 16.14 -5.39 12.19
C LEU A 269 15.88 -3.88 12.21
N HIS A 270 15.38 -3.36 13.31
CA HIS A 270 15.24 -1.93 13.51
C HIS A 270 15.50 -1.52 14.96
N LEU A 271 15.80 -0.26 15.13
CA LEU A 271 16.00 0.41 16.41
C LEU A 271 15.21 1.72 16.39
N GLY A 272 14.88 2.22 17.55
CA GLY A 272 14.19 3.49 17.67
C GLY A 272 14.31 4.09 19.05
N ALA A 273 13.91 5.37 19.10
CA ALA A 273 13.91 6.15 20.34
C ALA A 273 12.73 7.12 20.36
N GLY A 274 12.27 7.43 21.57
CA GLY A 274 11.33 8.53 21.82
C GLY A 274 12.06 9.86 21.96
N PHE A 275 11.37 10.95 21.66
CA PHE A 275 11.88 12.32 21.90
C PHE A 275 11.40 12.90 23.22
N LYS A 276 10.64 12.16 24.00
CA LYS A 276 10.10 12.58 25.28
C LYS A 276 11.06 12.17 26.41
N ASP A 277 11.18 13.01 27.42
CA ASP A 277 12.00 12.72 28.60
C ASP A 277 11.25 11.91 29.68
N THR A 278 9.92 11.86 29.60
CA THR A 278 9.05 11.22 30.60
C THR A 278 7.88 10.48 29.97
N PRO A 279 8.01 9.18 29.67
CA PRO A 279 9.22 8.37 29.74
C PRO A 279 10.17 8.59 28.54
N SER A 280 11.47 8.54 28.78
CA SER A 280 12.43 8.31 27.71
C SER A 280 12.34 6.86 27.26
N ARG A 281 12.45 6.61 25.95
CA ARG A 281 12.28 5.27 25.37
C ARG A 281 13.37 4.97 24.37
N ILE A 282 13.97 3.80 24.48
CA ILE A 282 14.89 3.23 23.49
C ILE A 282 14.48 1.79 23.25
N PHE A 283 14.39 1.37 22.00
CA PHE A 283 14.00 0.01 21.65
C PHE A 283 14.75 -0.54 20.45
N ILE A 284 14.87 -1.84 20.43
CA ILE A 284 15.39 -2.64 19.32
C ILE A 284 14.40 -3.75 19.02
N ALA A 285 14.21 -4.05 17.75
CA ALA A 285 13.38 -5.17 17.35
C ALA A 285 13.92 -5.84 16.10
N SER A 286 13.68 -7.14 16.00
CA SER A 286 14.01 -7.95 14.83
C SER A 286 12.82 -8.82 14.47
N GLY A 287 12.70 -9.19 13.21
CA GLY A 287 11.62 -10.05 12.81
C GLY A 287 11.75 -10.63 11.41
N VAL A 288 10.72 -11.35 11.05
CA VAL A 288 10.60 -12.03 9.78
C VAL A 288 9.20 -11.82 9.21
N SER A 289 9.12 -11.83 7.89
CA SER A 289 7.86 -11.79 7.15
C SER A 289 7.88 -12.91 6.12
N TYR A 290 6.80 -13.66 6.06
CA TYR A 290 6.63 -14.78 5.14
C TYR A 290 5.31 -14.70 4.40
N ARG A 291 5.34 -14.93 3.08
CA ARG A 291 4.19 -14.90 2.20
C ARG A 291 3.91 -16.30 1.65
N LEU A 292 2.70 -16.79 1.91
CA LEU A 292 2.11 -17.94 1.24
C LEU A 292 1.30 -17.41 0.05
N ASP A 293 1.73 -17.77 -1.12
CA ASP A 293 1.21 -17.24 -2.37
C ASP A 293 0.34 -18.28 -3.06
N PHE A 294 -0.96 -18.08 -2.99
CA PHE A 294 -1.97 -18.86 -3.71
C PHE A 294 -2.66 -18.01 -4.78
N HIS A 295 -2.04 -16.89 -5.16
CA HIS A 295 -2.56 -16.03 -6.21
C HIS A 295 -2.59 -16.77 -7.54
N GLN A 296 -3.69 -16.62 -8.26
CA GLN A 296 -3.85 -17.13 -9.61
C GLN A 296 -4.28 -15.96 -10.49
N ASP A 297 -3.50 -15.70 -11.53
CA ASP A 297 -3.87 -14.72 -12.54
C ASP A 297 -5.16 -15.18 -13.24
N GLU A 298 -6.14 -14.30 -13.33
CA GLU A 298 -7.32 -14.53 -14.14
C GLU A 298 -6.88 -14.55 -15.62
N VAL A 299 -6.91 -15.72 -16.24
CA VAL A 299 -6.69 -15.85 -17.67
C VAL A 299 -7.89 -15.24 -18.39
N ILE A 300 -7.74 -13.99 -18.84
CA ILE A 300 -8.76 -13.37 -19.69
C ILE A 300 -8.65 -14.00 -21.07
N PRO A 301 -9.69 -14.73 -21.56
CA PRO A 301 -9.68 -15.30 -22.90
C PRO A 301 -9.38 -14.19 -23.93
N ILE A 302 -8.60 -14.52 -24.95
CA ILE A 302 -8.18 -13.55 -25.99
C ILE A 302 -9.40 -12.93 -26.70
N GLU A 303 -10.55 -13.60 -26.67
CA GLU A 303 -11.82 -13.12 -27.22
C GLU A 303 -12.40 -11.94 -26.43
N ASP A 304 -12.13 -11.84 -25.12
CA ASP A 304 -12.59 -10.76 -24.23
C ASP A 304 -11.57 -9.65 -24.09
N GLN A 305 -10.37 -9.82 -24.65
CA GLN A 305 -9.37 -8.76 -24.72
C GLN A 305 -9.82 -7.74 -25.77
N ASP A 306 -10.48 -6.71 -25.29
CA ASP A 306 -10.93 -5.49 -25.94
C ASP A 306 -11.01 -5.44 -27.47
N PRO A 307 -12.22 -5.20 -28.02
CA PRO A 307 -12.40 -4.88 -29.44
C PRO A 307 -11.58 -3.64 -29.90
N ILE A 308 -11.06 -2.83 -28.96
CA ILE A 308 -10.22 -1.65 -29.24
C ILE A 308 -8.91 -2.04 -29.95
N GLY A 309 -8.28 -3.15 -29.57
CA GLY A 309 -7.10 -3.67 -30.28
C GLY A 309 -7.41 -4.11 -31.70
N ARG A 310 -8.52 -4.82 -31.92
CA ARG A 310 -8.99 -5.26 -33.23
C ARG A 310 -9.42 -4.09 -34.11
N ASN A 311 -10.17 -3.14 -33.56
CA ASN A 311 -10.59 -1.95 -34.30
C ASN A 311 -9.42 -1.05 -34.68
N ASN A 312 -8.37 -0.96 -33.85
CA ASN A 312 -7.17 -0.21 -34.18
C ASN A 312 -6.27 -0.93 -35.18
N MET A 313 -6.15 -2.28 -35.11
CA MET A 313 -5.47 -3.07 -36.14
C MET A 313 -6.21 -3.05 -37.46
N MET A 314 -7.55 -3.19 -37.48
CA MET A 314 -8.34 -3.07 -38.70
C MET A 314 -8.28 -1.65 -39.29
N LYS A 315 -8.30 -0.60 -38.45
CA LYS A 315 -8.13 0.78 -38.94
C LYS A 315 -6.71 1.06 -39.44
N SER A 316 -5.68 0.50 -38.80
CA SER A 316 -4.29 0.58 -39.24
C SER A 316 -4.08 -0.22 -40.51
N GLY A 317 -4.56 -1.46 -40.62
CA GLY A 317 -4.50 -2.26 -41.81
C GLY A 317 -5.26 -1.63 -42.99
N ARG A 318 -6.42 -1.01 -42.75
CA ARG A 318 -7.15 -0.25 -43.78
C ARG A 318 -6.44 1.04 -44.21
N LYS A 319 -5.73 1.70 -43.32
CA LYS A 319 -4.88 2.85 -43.68
C LYS A 319 -3.65 2.42 -44.48
N LEU A 320 -2.96 1.37 -44.09
CA LEU A 320 -1.81 0.81 -44.79
C LEU A 320 -2.20 0.31 -46.20
N SER A 321 -3.29 -0.43 -46.37
CA SER A 321 -3.77 -0.86 -47.68
C SER A 321 -4.17 0.32 -48.57
N LYS A 322 -4.65 1.41 -47.99
CA LYS A 322 -5.01 2.63 -48.74
C LYS A 322 -3.79 3.45 -49.13
N GLU A 323 -2.74 3.45 -48.36
CA GLU A 323 -1.44 4.05 -48.70
C GLU A 323 -0.66 3.20 -49.71
N GLU A 324 -0.63 1.90 -49.54
CA GLU A 324 -0.05 0.97 -50.51
C GLU A 324 -0.72 1.08 -51.88
N SER A 325 -2.05 1.10 -51.94
CA SER A 325 -2.78 1.29 -53.18
C SER A 325 -2.54 2.65 -53.82
N ARG A 326 -2.30 3.69 -53.04
CA ARG A 326 -1.92 5.02 -53.54
C ARG A 326 -0.46 5.05 -54.05
N SER A 327 0.45 4.35 -53.38
CA SER A 327 1.85 4.26 -53.81
C SER A 327 1.98 3.44 -55.10
N GLN A 328 1.26 2.34 -55.20
CA GLN A 328 1.19 1.53 -56.45
C GLN A 328 0.63 2.31 -57.63
N ARG A 329 -0.49 3.05 -57.45
CA ARG A 329 -1.02 3.92 -58.50
C ARG A 329 -0.07 5.03 -58.91
N ARG A 330 0.74 5.58 -58.01
CA ARG A 330 1.76 6.57 -58.33
C ARG A 330 2.95 5.95 -59.08
N ALA A 331 3.38 4.74 -58.73
CA ALA A 331 4.42 4.00 -59.41
C ALA A 331 3.98 3.62 -60.85
N GLU A 332 2.76 3.15 -61.04
CA GLU A 332 2.19 2.83 -62.34
C GLU A 332 2.09 4.06 -63.26
N LYS A 333 1.62 5.20 -62.73
CA LYS A 333 1.61 6.45 -63.50
C LYS A 333 3.01 6.93 -63.90
N ARG A 334 4.01 6.74 -63.04
CA ARG A 334 5.44 7.05 -63.38
C ARG A 334 5.98 6.13 -64.47
N ASN A 335 5.69 4.85 -64.39
CA ASN A 335 6.11 3.88 -65.41
C ASN A 335 5.47 4.13 -66.76
N LYS A 336 4.16 4.40 -66.81
CA LYS A 336 3.47 4.80 -68.04
C LYS A 336 4.03 6.09 -68.67
N LYS A 337 4.43 7.05 -67.81
CA LYS A 337 5.02 8.30 -68.29
C LYS A 337 6.47 8.09 -68.84
N ARG A 338 7.21 7.13 -68.25
CA ARG A 338 8.54 6.72 -68.74
C ARG A 338 8.43 5.98 -70.09
N GLN A 339 7.53 5.03 -70.20
CA GLN A 339 7.27 4.32 -71.45
C GLN A 339 6.84 5.23 -72.60
N ARG A 340 5.93 6.23 -72.32
CA ARG A 340 5.56 7.25 -73.31
C ARG A 340 6.71 8.13 -73.74
N LYS A 341 7.70 8.41 -72.88
CA LYS A 341 8.86 9.19 -73.27
C LYS A 341 9.90 8.36 -74.06
N GLN A 342 9.92 7.05 -73.90
CA GLN A 342 10.80 6.14 -74.65
C GLN A 342 10.21 5.74 -76.02
N SER A 343 8.89 5.85 -76.17
CA SER A 343 8.20 5.51 -77.42
C SER A 343 7.88 6.75 -78.32
N ALA A 344 8.36 7.95 -77.92
CA ALA A 344 8.31 9.09 -78.79
C ALA A 344 9.39 8.97 -79.88
N PRO A 345 9.05 9.04 -81.20
CA PRO A 345 10.06 9.00 -82.25
C PRO A 345 10.96 10.23 -82.12
N GLU A 346 12.30 9.97 -82.27
CA GLU A 346 13.27 11.02 -82.52
C GLU A 346 12.90 11.71 -83.87
N GLU A 347 12.45 12.95 -83.85
CA GLU A 347 12.37 13.80 -85.01
C GLU A 347 13.79 14.11 -85.39
N ASP A 348 14.23 13.46 -86.45
CA ASP A 348 15.52 13.80 -87.14
C ASP A 348 15.42 15.25 -87.60
N GLY A 349 16.26 16.12 -87.02
CA GLY A 349 16.55 17.44 -87.53
C GLY A 349 17.48 17.38 -88.71
N GLN A 350 16.96 17.71 -89.84
CA GLN A 350 17.74 18.25 -90.96
C GLN A 350 17.75 19.76 -90.89
#